data_c652c5579662d1bcd5ffea13db159341
#
_entry.id   c652c5579662d1bcd5ffea13db159341
#
_cell.length_a   1.000
_cell.length_b   1.000
_cell.length_c   1.000
_cell.angle_alpha   90.00
_cell.angle_beta   90.00
_cell.angle_gamma   90.00
#
_symmetry.space_group_name_H-M   'P 1'
#
loop_
_entity.id
_entity.type
_entity.pdbx_description
1 polymer ?
#
loop_
_entity_poly.entity_id
_entity_poly.type
_entity_poly.pdbx_seq_one_letter_code
_entity_poly.pdbx_strand_id
1 'polypeptide(L)'
;MDNNKKIHFIKMHGLGNDYIFVDTEFNTIPDPAKASIEWSKPHTGIGSDGLILIGRSPEADFTMRIINADGLEGQMCGNASRCVGKYVYESGLTTKKSLSLLTRAGMKQLELDVDDNGKVKTVCVDLMEPVLEDHRNSRPVANPCLRVCLCQ
;
A
#
# COMPACT_ATOMS: atom_id res chain seq x y z
N MET A 1 -17.10 23.79 -14.58
CA MET A 1 -16.07 22.84 -14.09
C MET A 1 -15.83 23.13 -12.64
N ASP A 2 -16.37 22.30 -11.74
CA ASP A 2 -16.18 22.48 -10.29
C ASP A 2 -14.73 22.21 -9.92
N ASN A 3 -13.95 23.27 -9.87
CA ASN A 3 -12.51 23.25 -9.56
C ASN A 3 -12.22 23.16 -8.04
N ASN A 4 -13.20 22.72 -7.24
CA ASN A 4 -13.09 22.75 -5.78
C ASN A 4 -13.36 21.38 -5.12
N LYS A 5 -13.15 20.28 -5.85
CA LYS A 5 -13.29 18.95 -5.26
C LYS A 5 -12.07 18.67 -4.38
N LYS A 6 -12.24 18.79 -3.07
CA LYS A 6 -11.21 18.40 -2.09
C LYS A 6 -10.96 16.90 -2.19
N ILE A 7 -9.68 16.51 -2.23
CA ILE A 7 -9.25 15.12 -2.17
C ILE A 7 -8.76 14.85 -0.75
N HIS A 8 -9.33 13.84 -0.12
CA HIS A 8 -8.87 13.38 1.19
C HIS A 8 -7.78 12.35 1.01
N PHE A 9 -6.68 12.54 1.69
CA PHE A 9 -5.56 11.61 1.68
C PHE A 9 -5.04 11.36 3.11
N ILE A 10 -4.29 10.29 3.26
CA ILE A 10 -3.54 9.99 4.47
C ILE A 10 -2.08 9.81 4.07
N LYS A 11 -1.16 10.37 4.85
CA LYS A 11 0.26 10.12 4.68
C LYS A 11 0.71 9.08 5.70
N MET A 12 1.29 7.99 5.23
CA MET A 12 1.80 6.91 6.07
C MET A 12 3.15 6.42 5.54
N HIS A 13 3.91 5.75 6.40
CA HIS A 13 5.17 5.14 6.00
C HIS A 13 5.33 3.73 6.59
N GLY A 14 6.07 2.88 5.89
CA GLY A 14 6.60 1.63 6.39
C GLY A 14 8.13 1.70 6.37
N LEU A 15 8.77 1.72 7.54
CA LEU A 15 10.23 1.79 7.66
C LEU A 15 10.86 3.01 6.94
N GLY A 16 10.21 4.16 7.00
CA GLY A 16 10.68 5.40 6.35
C GLY A 16 10.35 5.54 4.87
N ASN A 17 9.85 4.49 4.21
CA ASN A 17 9.33 4.54 2.85
C ASN A 17 7.89 5.06 2.91
N ASP A 18 7.69 6.32 2.56
CA ASP A 18 6.45 7.06 2.79
C ASP A 18 5.66 7.32 1.51
N TYR A 19 4.34 7.23 1.62
CA TYR A 19 3.42 7.42 0.51
C TYR A 19 2.22 8.28 0.93
N ILE A 20 1.61 8.88 -0.08
CA ILE A 20 0.29 9.50 0.00
C ILE A 20 -0.74 8.44 -0.36
N PHE A 21 -1.67 8.14 0.55
CA PHE A 21 -2.70 7.12 0.35
C PHE A 21 -4.04 7.80 0.08
N VAL A 22 -4.69 7.40 -1.01
CA VAL A 22 -6.02 7.88 -1.40
C VAL A 22 -6.96 6.70 -1.61
N ASP A 23 -8.09 6.73 -0.91
CA ASP A 23 -9.19 5.80 -1.11
C ASP A 23 -10.02 6.25 -2.32
N THR A 24 -10.05 5.42 -3.35
CA THR A 24 -10.74 5.72 -4.62
C THR A 24 -12.24 5.50 -4.57
N GLU A 25 -12.75 4.93 -3.48
CA GLU A 25 -14.21 4.84 -3.24
C GLU A 25 -14.79 6.24 -2.98
N PHE A 26 -14.04 7.10 -2.30
CA PHE A 26 -14.47 8.44 -1.93
C PHE A 26 -13.85 9.55 -2.77
N ASN A 27 -12.77 9.26 -3.47
CA ASN A 27 -11.99 10.25 -4.22
C ASN A 27 -11.73 9.79 -5.65
N THR A 28 -11.83 10.72 -6.60
CA THR A 28 -11.46 10.47 -7.99
C THR A 28 -10.23 11.28 -8.34
N ILE A 29 -9.17 10.62 -8.81
CA ILE A 29 -7.96 11.26 -9.33
C ILE A 29 -7.92 11.03 -10.84
N PRO A 30 -8.20 12.04 -11.65
CA PRO A 30 -8.28 11.86 -13.12
C PRO A 30 -6.95 11.43 -13.75
N ASP A 31 -5.83 11.95 -13.24
CA ASP A 31 -4.48 11.65 -13.71
C ASP A 31 -3.58 11.33 -12.50
N PRO A 32 -3.52 10.04 -12.09
CA PRO A 32 -2.71 9.64 -10.95
C PRO A 32 -1.20 9.84 -11.16
N ALA A 33 -0.71 9.71 -12.39
CA ALA A 33 0.71 9.89 -12.69
C ALA A 33 1.13 11.36 -12.45
N LYS A 34 0.38 12.29 -13.01
CA LYS A 34 0.62 13.72 -12.80
C LYS A 34 0.45 14.11 -11.33
N ALA A 35 -0.59 13.60 -10.67
CA ALA A 35 -0.82 13.85 -9.25
C ALA A 35 0.37 13.36 -8.40
N SER A 36 0.87 12.16 -8.68
CA SER A 36 2.03 11.61 -7.96
C SER A 36 3.26 12.49 -8.14
N ILE A 37 3.59 12.91 -9.37
CA ILE A 37 4.72 13.78 -9.65
C ILE A 37 4.62 15.11 -8.89
N GLU A 38 3.44 15.72 -8.90
CA GLU A 38 3.25 17.04 -8.27
C GLU A 38 3.20 16.96 -6.75
N TRP A 39 2.48 15.99 -6.20
CA TRP A 39 2.30 15.87 -4.75
C TRP A 39 3.52 15.32 -4.04
N SER A 40 4.32 14.48 -4.71
CA SER A 40 5.52 13.89 -4.12
C SER A 40 6.70 14.85 -4.03
N LYS A 41 6.64 16.02 -4.67
CA LYS A 41 7.71 17.01 -4.61
C LYS A 41 8.01 17.41 -3.17
N PRO A 42 9.28 17.33 -2.70
CA PRO A 42 9.66 17.90 -1.42
C PRO A 42 9.52 19.42 -1.45
N HIS A 43 9.15 20.02 -0.33
CA HIS A 43 9.02 21.46 -0.08
C HIS A 43 7.90 22.19 -0.83
N THR A 44 7.51 21.76 -2.03
CA THR A 44 6.49 22.42 -2.86
C THR A 44 5.23 21.60 -3.06
N GLY A 45 5.27 20.31 -2.78
CA GLY A 45 4.16 19.38 -2.69
C GLY A 45 3.95 18.90 -1.25
N ILE A 46 3.31 17.74 -1.10
CA ILE A 46 3.15 17.05 0.19
C ILE A 46 4.46 16.38 0.59
N GLY A 47 5.24 15.95 -0.41
CA GLY A 47 6.50 15.21 -0.24
C GLY A 47 6.24 13.74 0.10
N SER A 48 6.70 12.82 -0.75
CA SER A 48 6.58 11.37 -0.54
C SER A 48 7.36 10.60 -1.59
N ASP A 49 7.48 9.28 -1.41
CA ASP A 49 8.03 8.36 -2.42
C ASP A 49 7.03 8.07 -3.56
N GLY A 50 5.76 8.47 -3.39
CA GLY A 50 4.72 8.31 -4.41
C GLY A 50 3.30 8.33 -3.84
N LEU A 51 2.37 7.90 -4.69
CA LEU A 51 0.94 7.85 -4.46
C LEU A 51 0.44 6.41 -4.47
N ILE A 52 -0.35 6.05 -3.45
CA ILE A 52 -1.04 4.77 -3.36
C ILE A 52 -2.54 5.00 -3.53
N LEU A 53 -3.13 4.28 -4.48
CA LEU A 53 -4.57 4.24 -4.66
C LEU A 53 -5.12 2.95 -4.07
N ILE A 54 -6.03 3.08 -3.12
CA ILE A 54 -6.74 1.97 -2.49
C ILE A 54 -8.13 1.89 -3.11
N GLY A 55 -8.54 0.70 -3.54
CA GLY A 55 -9.86 0.48 -4.15
C GLY A 55 -10.48 -0.83 -3.71
N ARG A 56 -11.66 -1.12 -4.27
CA ARG A 56 -12.38 -2.38 -4.10
C ARG A 56 -12.23 -3.24 -5.36
N SER A 57 -12.35 -4.55 -5.18
CA SER A 57 -12.35 -5.52 -6.26
C SER A 57 -13.36 -6.63 -6.00
N PRO A 58 -14.00 -7.20 -7.02
CA PRO A 58 -14.78 -8.41 -6.84
C PRO A 58 -13.91 -9.66 -6.58
N GLU A 59 -12.61 -9.59 -6.91
CA GLU A 59 -11.66 -10.70 -6.80
C GLU A 59 -10.88 -10.70 -5.48
N ALA A 60 -10.87 -9.57 -4.76
CA ALA A 60 -10.12 -9.37 -3.53
C ALA A 60 -10.86 -8.45 -2.57
N ASP A 61 -10.48 -8.47 -1.29
CA ASP A 61 -11.05 -7.53 -0.32
C ASP A 61 -10.75 -6.09 -0.71
N PHE A 62 -9.51 -5.84 -1.19
CA PHE A 62 -9.06 -4.51 -1.65
C PHE A 62 -8.10 -4.62 -2.84
N THR A 63 -7.92 -3.50 -3.54
CA THR A 63 -6.88 -3.32 -4.56
C THR A 63 -5.89 -2.26 -4.12
N MET A 64 -4.66 -2.36 -4.61
CA MET A 64 -3.63 -1.36 -4.41
C MET A 64 -2.91 -1.09 -5.72
N ARG A 65 -2.89 0.19 -6.13
CA ARG A 65 -2.04 0.68 -7.22
C ARG A 65 -1.00 1.63 -6.64
N ILE A 66 0.22 1.53 -7.14
CA ILE A 66 1.36 2.33 -6.70
C ILE A 66 1.81 3.18 -7.88
N ILE A 67 1.86 4.47 -7.69
CA ILE A 67 2.45 5.40 -8.65
C ILE A 67 3.64 6.07 -7.95
N ASN A 68 4.84 5.79 -8.42
CA ASN A 68 6.07 6.36 -7.87
C ASN A 68 6.12 7.88 -8.06
N ALA A 69 7.03 8.56 -7.37
CA ALA A 69 7.21 10.01 -7.47
C ALA A 69 7.58 10.50 -8.87
N ASP A 70 8.09 9.61 -9.74
CA ASP A 70 8.36 9.89 -11.16
C ASP A 70 7.13 9.70 -12.08
N GLY A 71 6.00 9.28 -11.52
CA GLY A 71 4.76 9.01 -12.25
C GLY A 71 4.66 7.59 -12.83
N LEU A 72 5.69 6.76 -12.69
CA LEU A 72 5.65 5.39 -13.18
C LEU A 72 4.90 4.46 -12.21
N GLU A 73 4.09 3.57 -12.76
CA GLU A 73 3.33 2.62 -11.94
C GLU A 73 4.19 1.43 -11.54
N GLY A 74 4.36 1.24 -10.22
CA GLY A 74 5.08 0.13 -9.63
C GLY A 74 4.27 -1.17 -9.62
N GLN A 75 4.97 -2.29 -9.49
CA GLN A 75 4.33 -3.62 -9.44
C GLN A 75 3.72 -3.89 -8.07
N MET A 76 4.48 -3.67 -7.00
CA MET A 76 4.11 -3.97 -5.63
C MET A 76 5.11 -3.31 -4.67
N CYS A 77 4.65 -2.97 -3.47
CA CYS A 77 5.49 -2.52 -2.37
C CYS A 77 5.00 -3.12 -1.05
N GLY A 78 5.84 -3.93 -0.40
CA GLY A 78 5.51 -4.56 0.88
C GLY A 78 5.25 -3.54 1.99
N ASN A 79 5.99 -2.42 2.01
CA ASN A 79 5.77 -1.34 2.97
C ASN A 79 4.38 -0.71 2.80
N ALA A 80 4.02 -0.35 1.57
CA ALA A 80 2.71 0.20 1.25
C ALA A 80 1.58 -0.79 1.55
N SER A 81 1.76 -2.09 1.24
CA SER A 81 0.76 -3.13 1.52
C SER A 81 0.43 -3.21 3.02
N ARG A 82 1.43 -3.11 3.90
CA ARG A 82 1.20 -3.08 5.36
C ARG A 82 0.41 -1.85 5.78
N CYS A 83 0.75 -0.69 5.22
CA CYS A 83 0.00 0.54 5.47
C CYS A 83 -1.46 0.42 5.01
N VAL A 84 -1.72 -0.18 3.84
CA VAL A 84 -3.09 -0.46 3.37
C VAL A 84 -3.83 -1.35 4.37
N GLY A 85 -3.23 -2.47 4.81
CA GLY A 85 -3.84 -3.36 5.80
C GLY A 85 -4.23 -2.64 7.08
N LYS A 86 -3.33 -1.82 7.63
CA LYS A 86 -3.60 -0.99 8.81
C LYS A 86 -4.73 0.01 8.56
N TYR A 87 -4.66 0.74 7.45
CA TYR A 87 -5.65 1.77 7.10
C TYR A 87 -7.06 1.19 6.99
N VAL A 88 -7.25 0.14 6.18
CA VAL A 88 -8.59 -0.40 5.91
C VAL A 88 -9.23 -0.99 7.16
N TYR A 89 -8.44 -1.54 8.08
CA TYR A 89 -8.93 -2.06 9.35
C TYR A 89 -9.28 -0.93 10.33
N GLU A 90 -8.36 -0.01 10.57
CA GLU A 90 -8.55 1.06 11.57
C GLU A 90 -9.56 2.13 11.13
N SER A 91 -9.80 2.28 9.82
CA SER A 91 -10.86 3.13 9.27
C SER A 91 -12.23 2.47 9.26
N GLY A 92 -12.34 1.21 9.71
CA GLY A 92 -13.61 0.49 9.77
C GLY A 92 -14.13 0.02 8.41
N LEU A 93 -13.30 0.03 7.37
CA LEU A 93 -13.68 -0.47 6.04
C LEU A 93 -13.79 -2.00 6.01
N THR A 94 -13.19 -2.67 7.00
CA THR A 94 -13.27 -4.11 7.21
C THR A 94 -13.06 -4.46 8.67
N THR A 95 -13.59 -5.60 9.10
CA THR A 95 -13.32 -6.20 10.41
C THR A 95 -12.46 -7.47 10.30
N LYS A 96 -12.10 -7.86 9.07
CA LYS A 96 -11.27 -9.04 8.83
C LYS A 96 -9.83 -8.76 9.26
N LYS A 97 -9.20 -9.76 9.89
CA LYS A 97 -7.78 -9.74 10.25
C LYS A 97 -6.91 -10.46 9.22
N SER A 98 -7.52 -11.22 8.32
CA SER A 98 -6.89 -11.81 7.14
C SER A 98 -7.53 -11.21 5.91
N LEU A 99 -6.73 -10.60 5.03
CA LEU A 99 -7.18 -9.79 3.89
C LEU A 99 -6.48 -10.22 2.61
N SER A 100 -7.24 -10.25 1.53
CA SER A 100 -6.67 -10.34 0.18
C SER A 100 -6.50 -8.96 -0.44
N LEU A 101 -5.32 -8.70 -0.98
CA LEU A 101 -4.94 -7.45 -1.63
C LEU A 101 -4.50 -7.70 -3.06
N LEU A 102 -5.25 -7.20 -4.03
CA LEU A 102 -4.90 -7.31 -5.44
C LEU A 102 -3.92 -6.19 -5.83
N THR A 103 -2.77 -6.57 -6.38
CA THR A 103 -1.71 -5.67 -6.86
C THR A 103 -1.36 -6.00 -8.31
N ARG A 104 -0.55 -5.18 -8.98
CA ARG A 104 -0.01 -5.51 -10.31
C ARG A 104 0.88 -6.77 -10.30
N ALA A 105 1.50 -7.09 -9.17
CA ALA A 105 2.27 -8.32 -8.97
C ALA A 105 1.39 -9.50 -8.51
N GLY A 106 0.07 -9.42 -8.71
CA GLY A 106 -0.89 -10.44 -8.34
C GLY A 106 -1.46 -10.28 -6.94
N MET A 107 -2.19 -11.30 -6.51
CA MET A 107 -2.84 -11.37 -5.20
C MET A 107 -1.82 -11.51 -4.08
N LYS A 108 -2.00 -10.75 -3.01
CA LYS A 108 -1.21 -10.84 -1.77
C LYS A 108 -2.12 -11.10 -0.59
N GLN A 109 -1.64 -11.87 0.37
CA GLN A 109 -2.33 -12.08 1.64
C GLN A 109 -1.72 -11.20 2.72
N LEU A 110 -2.58 -10.58 3.51
CA LEU A 110 -2.21 -9.76 4.65
C LEU A 110 -2.79 -10.37 5.91
N GLU A 111 -1.96 -10.56 6.94
CA GLU A 111 -2.39 -10.98 8.26
C GLU A 111 -2.14 -9.86 9.26
N LEU A 112 -3.20 -9.42 9.94
CA LEU A 112 -3.17 -8.30 10.87
C LEU A 112 -3.15 -8.81 12.31
N ASP A 113 -2.18 -8.36 13.08
CA ASP A 113 -2.17 -8.49 14.55
C ASP A 113 -2.77 -7.22 15.15
N VAL A 114 -3.87 -7.39 15.86
CA VAL A 114 -4.69 -6.29 16.40
C VAL A 114 -4.75 -6.39 17.90
N ASP A 115 -4.50 -5.29 18.61
CA ASP A 115 -4.58 -5.23 20.05
C ASP A 115 -6.03 -5.17 20.56
N ASP A 116 -6.18 -5.20 21.90
CA ASP A 116 -7.49 -5.17 22.58
C ASP A 116 -8.25 -3.85 22.37
N ASN A 117 -7.56 -2.79 21.93
CA ASN A 117 -8.16 -1.49 21.61
C ASN A 117 -8.55 -1.37 20.13
N GLY A 118 -8.40 -2.42 19.34
CA GLY A 118 -8.69 -2.42 17.92
C GLY A 118 -7.62 -1.73 17.05
N LYS A 119 -6.39 -1.55 17.58
CA LYS A 119 -5.28 -0.97 16.84
C LYS A 119 -4.40 -2.04 16.24
N VAL A 120 -4.03 -1.86 14.98
CA VAL A 120 -3.14 -2.77 14.27
C VAL A 120 -1.71 -2.57 14.75
N LYS A 121 -1.15 -3.60 15.38
CA LYS A 121 0.25 -3.63 15.86
C LYS A 121 1.21 -4.02 14.74
N THR A 122 0.87 -5.09 14.03
CA THR A 122 1.71 -5.61 12.95
C THR A 122 0.86 -6.06 11.78
N VAL A 123 1.43 -5.99 10.59
CA VAL A 123 0.86 -6.59 9.38
C VAL A 123 1.92 -7.47 8.74
N CYS A 124 1.61 -8.75 8.59
CA CYS A 124 2.40 -9.68 7.81
C CYS A 124 1.89 -9.67 6.37
N VAL A 125 2.81 -9.56 5.41
CA VAL A 125 2.50 -9.64 3.97
C VAL A 125 3.17 -10.90 3.42
N ASP A 126 2.40 -11.76 2.77
CA ASP A 126 2.97 -12.86 2.01
C ASP A 126 3.50 -12.33 0.67
N LEU A 127 4.81 -12.29 0.53
CA LEU A 127 5.50 -11.84 -0.68
C LEU A 127 5.74 -12.96 -1.68
N MET A 128 5.29 -14.20 -1.36
CA MET A 128 5.55 -15.41 -2.14
C MET A 128 7.03 -15.79 -2.16
N GLU A 129 7.35 -16.92 -2.78
CA GLU A 129 8.74 -17.35 -2.94
C GLU A 129 9.50 -16.44 -3.92
N PRO A 130 10.75 -16.07 -3.62
CA PRO A 130 11.55 -15.30 -4.55
C PRO A 130 11.88 -16.16 -5.79
N VAL A 131 11.63 -15.61 -6.97
CA VAL A 131 12.06 -16.23 -8.23
C VAL A 131 13.53 -15.90 -8.43
N LEU A 132 14.39 -16.89 -8.24
CA LEU A 132 15.83 -16.78 -8.46
C LEU A 132 16.15 -17.36 -9.84
N GLU A 133 16.26 -16.52 -10.85
CA GLU A 133 16.64 -16.94 -12.22
C GLU A 133 18.14 -17.24 -12.36
N ASP A 134 18.97 -16.92 -11.38
CA ASP A 134 20.41 -17.16 -11.44
C ASP A 134 20.80 -18.42 -10.65
N HIS A 135 21.14 -19.50 -11.37
CA HIS A 135 21.61 -20.78 -10.82
C HIS A 135 22.90 -20.68 -9.99
N ARG A 136 23.48 -19.50 -9.80
CA ARG A 136 24.72 -19.26 -9.06
C ARG A 136 24.54 -18.88 -7.59
N ASN A 137 23.31 -18.72 -7.11
CA ASN A 137 23.07 -18.31 -5.72
C ASN A 137 21.96 -19.14 -5.05
N SER A 138 22.13 -20.45 -5.05
CA SER A 138 21.26 -21.38 -4.29
C SER A 138 21.60 -21.32 -2.78
N ARG A 139 21.09 -20.30 -2.07
CA ARG A 139 20.90 -20.40 -0.62
C ARG A 139 19.40 -20.52 -0.36
N PRO A 140 18.96 -21.53 0.42
CA PRO A 140 17.56 -21.60 0.81
C PRO A 140 17.24 -20.38 1.67
N VAL A 141 16.37 -19.49 1.16
CA VAL A 141 15.82 -18.39 1.93
C VAL A 141 14.71 -18.97 2.80
N ALA A 142 14.97 -19.04 4.11
CA ALA A 142 13.98 -19.47 5.05
C ALA A 142 12.80 -18.47 5.08
N ASN A 143 11.62 -18.99 4.79
CA ASN A 143 10.28 -18.47 5.03
C ASN A 143 10.07 -16.96 4.81
N PRO A 144 9.45 -16.51 3.69
CA PRO A 144 9.33 -15.11 3.30
C PRO A 144 8.23 -14.31 4.01
N CYS A 145 7.77 -14.74 5.17
CA CYS A 145 6.87 -13.91 5.98
C CYS A 145 7.68 -12.81 6.66
N LEU A 146 7.86 -11.70 5.99
CA LEU A 146 8.39 -10.48 6.58
C LEU A 146 7.38 -9.91 7.58
N ARG A 147 7.46 -10.38 8.84
CA ARG A 147 6.80 -9.70 9.95
C ARG A 147 7.54 -8.39 10.20
N VAL A 148 7.00 -7.31 9.72
CA VAL A 148 7.52 -5.98 10.02
C VAL A 148 6.43 -5.15 10.64
N CYS A 149 6.69 -4.70 11.87
CA CYS A 149 5.88 -3.75 12.61
C CYS A 149 5.96 -2.35 12.01
N LEU A 150 4.87 -1.62 12.20
CA LEU A 150 4.72 -0.16 12.22
C LEU A 150 4.59 0.53 10.87
N CYS A 151 3.33 0.87 10.57
CA CYS A 151 2.98 2.11 9.91
C CYS A 151 2.57 3.11 10.99
N GLN A 152 3.30 4.19 11.18
CA GLN A 152 2.87 5.38 11.95
C GLN A 152 2.20 6.37 11.02
#